data_fefad100c3e3e9fff4dd147acbf10184
#
_entry.id   fefad100c3e3e9fff4dd147acbf10184
#
_cell.length_a   1.000
_cell.length_b   1.000
_cell.length_c   1.000
_cell.angle_alpha   90.00
_cell.angle_beta   90.00
_cell.angle_gamma   90.00
#
_symmetry.space_group_name_H-M   'P 1'
#
loop_
_entity.id
_entity.type
_entity.pdbx_description
1 polymer ?
#
loop_
_entity_poly.entity_id
_entity_poly.type
_entity_poly.pdbx_seq_one_letter_code
_entity_poly.pdbx_strand_id
1 'polypeptide(L)'
;VLVRTVDGKLTALDVADGTQRWFVQQNMPRLTVRGTGSPVVVGNVVVCGFDNGKLAAYELSDGTPAWDTLLDPPAGRNEIERLADINATVLSVGEDIYVLGYRGQTTAVALESGQSLWSQDVAGYGGLATDLENVYISGTGSQLYALLRQTGSELWKHELLKNRDITGPTAWQNSVVVGD
;
A
#
# COMPACT_ATOMS: atom_id res chain seq x y z
N VAL A 1 5.04 18.61 -5.20
CA VAL A 1 5.62 17.56 -4.32
C VAL A 1 4.58 17.15 -3.29
N LEU A 2 4.45 15.85 -3.04
CA LEU A 2 3.55 15.31 -2.01
C LEU A 2 4.40 14.75 -0.87
N VAL A 3 4.03 15.08 0.36
CA VAL A 3 4.71 14.64 1.57
C VAL A 3 3.69 14.07 2.55
N ARG A 4 3.86 12.81 2.92
CA ARG A 4 3.12 12.20 4.03
C ARG A 4 4.00 12.19 5.28
N THR A 5 3.42 12.54 6.42
CA THR A 5 4.08 12.50 7.71
C THR A 5 3.47 11.43 8.63
N VAL A 6 4.22 10.97 9.61
CA VAL A 6 3.82 9.88 10.53
C VAL A 6 2.62 10.22 11.42
N ASP A 7 2.31 11.51 11.58
CA ASP A 7 1.13 12.00 12.29
C ASP A 7 -0.15 11.98 11.44
N GLY A 8 -0.08 11.43 10.22
CA GLY A 8 -1.22 11.28 9.32
C GLY A 8 -1.54 12.50 8.48
N LYS A 9 -0.61 13.45 8.36
CA LYS A 9 -0.76 14.60 7.47
C LYS A 9 -0.23 14.27 6.08
N LEU A 10 -1.02 14.55 5.05
CA LEU A 10 -0.60 14.58 3.65
C LEU A 10 -0.60 16.03 3.18
N THR A 11 0.52 16.50 2.67
CA THR A 11 0.71 17.89 2.23
C THR A 11 1.16 17.94 0.77
N ALA A 12 0.55 18.78 0.00
CA ALA A 12 1.01 19.15 -1.35
C ALA A 12 1.79 20.47 -1.30
N LEU A 13 2.99 20.44 -1.87
CA LEU A 13 3.86 21.60 -1.96
C LEU A 13 4.08 21.98 -3.42
N ASP A 14 4.20 23.25 -3.68
CA ASP A 14 4.63 23.75 -4.98
C ASP A 14 6.07 23.29 -5.26
N VAL A 15 6.36 22.89 -6.48
CA VAL A 15 7.69 22.40 -6.85
C VAL A 15 8.69 23.54 -7.05
N ALA A 16 8.20 24.74 -7.38
CA ALA A 16 9.05 25.88 -7.70
C ALA A 16 9.63 26.55 -6.44
N ASP A 17 8.82 26.65 -5.37
CA ASP A 17 9.20 27.45 -4.19
C ASP A 17 8.93 26.72 -2.84
N GLY A 18 8.34 25.51 -2.88
CA GLY A 18 8.05 24.73 -1.68
C GLY A 18 6.86 25.24 -0.87
N THR A 19 6.10 26.22 -1.36
CA THR A 19 4.93 26.71 -0.65
C THR A 19 3.84 25.64 -0.55
N GLN A 20 3.13 25.61 0.58
CA GLN A 20 2.02 24.67 0.78
C GLN A 20 0.83 25.06 -0.08
N ARG A 21 0.39 24.19 -0.96
CA ARG A 21 -0.83 24.34 -1.75
C ARG A 21 -2.07 23.93 -0.99
N TRP A 22 -2.03 22.71 -0.40
CA TRP A 22 -3.10 22.18 0.43
C TRP A 22 -2.53 21.14 1.40
N PHE A 23 -3.30 20.77 2.40
CA PHE A 23 -3.02 19.62 3.25
C PHE A 23 -4.32 18.96 3.71
N VAL A 24 -4.24 17.69 4.03
CA VAL A 24 -5.29 16.92 4.70
C VAL A 24 -4.70 16.21 5.93
N GLN A 25 -5.54 15.98 6.93
CA GLN A 25 -5.14 15.35 8.19
C GLN A 25 -6.06 14.17 8.48
N GLN A 26 -5.47 12.99 8.69
CA GLN A 26 -6.15 11.80 9.18
C GLN A 26 -5.89 11.62 10.68
N ASN A 27 -6.89 11.10 11.41
CA ASN A 27 -6.72 10.73 12.80
C ASN A 27 -5.90 9.46 12.91
N MET A 28 -4.77 9.55 13.60
CA MET A 28 -3.86 8.42 13.79
C MET A 28 -4.03 7.79 15.18
N PRO A 29 -3.91 6.46 15.30
CA PRO A 29 -3.82 5.80 16.59
C PRO A 29 -2.55 6.26 17.33
N ARG A 30 -2.57 6.16 18.66
CA ARG A 30 -1.42 6.56 19.52
C ARG A 30 -0.19 5.67 19.28
N LEU A 31 -0.41 4.42 18.92
CA LEU A 31 0.62 3.45 18.59
C LEU A 31 0.48 3.04 17.13
N THR A 32 1.56 3.19 16.36
CA THR A 32 1.65 2.83 14.93
C THR A 32 2.96 2.12 14.66
N VAL A 33 3.04 1.36 13.58
CA VAL A 33 4.30 0.77 13.10
C VAL A 33 5.21 1.84 12.46
N ARG A 34 4.70 3.07 12.31
CA ARG A 34 5.37 4.23 11.71
C ARG A 34 5.84 3.99 10.29
N GLY A 35 4.98 3.40 9.50
CA GLY A 35 5.25 3.22 8.09
C GLY A 35 5.24 4.51 7.30
N THR A 36 6.04 4.50 6.28
CA THR A 36 6.26 5.66 5.41
C THR A 36 5.94 5.33 3.96
N GLY A 37 4.83 4.63 3.72
CA GLY A 37 4.35 4.40 2.36
C GLY A 37 4.22 5.72 1.62
N SER A 38 4.90 5.84 0.48
CA SER A 38 4.82 7.06 -0.34
C SER A 38 3.44 7.19 -0.97
N PRO A 39 2.86 8.40 -1.02
CA PRO A 39 1.65 8.63 -1.79
C PRO A 39 1.90 8.41 -3.28
N VAL A 40 0.91 7.87 -3.98
CA VAL A 40 0.97 7.57 -5.42
C VAL A 40 0.00 8.49 -6.16
N VAL A 41 0.49 9.14 -7.20
CA VAL A 41 -0.36 9.97 -8.09
C VAL A 41 -0.81 9.15 -9.27
N VAL A 42 -2.12 9.10 -9.49
CA VAL A 42 -2.75 8.41 -10.61
C VAL A 42 -3.76 9.35 -11.26
N GLY A 43 -3.46 9.78 -12.48
CA GLY A 43 -4.31 10.77 -13.16
C GLY A 43 -4.39 12.08 -12.37
N ASN A 44 -5.61 12.43 -11.93
CA ASN A 44 -5.89 13.63 -11.14
C ASN A 44 -6.09 13.38 -9.64
N VAL A 45 -5.88 12.16 -9.17
CA VAL A 45 -5.99 11.81 -7.74
C VAL A 45 -4.65 11.39 -7.15
N VAL A 46 -4.51 11.60 -5.86
CA VAL A 46 -3.43 11.05 -5.05
C VAL A 46 -3.98 10.03 -4.09
N VAL A 47 -3.41 8.82 -4.10
CA VAL A 47 -3.78 7.72 -3.21
C VAL A 47 -2.72 7.53 -2.15
N CYS A 48 -3.14 7.43 -0.91
CA CYS A 48 -2.26 7.31 0.24
C CYS A 48 -2.82 6.30 1.26
N GLY A 49 -1.96 5.39 1.71
CA GLY A 49 -2.25 4.52 2.85
C GLY A 49 -1.88 5.21 4.16
N PHE A 50 -2.61 4.91 5.23
CA PHE A 50 -2.41 5.50 6.55
C PHE A 50 -2.26 4.44 7.64
N ASP A 51 -1.57 4.80 8.72
CA ASP A 51 -1.27 3.91 9.86
C ASP A 51 -2.51 3.56 10.72
N ASN A 52 -3.69 3.99 10.31
CA ASN A 52 -4.98 3.60 10.89
C ASN A 52 -5.70 2.51 10.08
N GLY A 53 -5.01 1.88 9.13
CA GLY A 53 -5.57 0.85 8.25
C GLY A 53 -6.43 1.39 7.12
N LYS A 54 -6.47 2.71 6.92
CA LYS A 54 -7.20 3.35 5.82
C LYS A 54 -6.35 3.55 4.58
N LEU A 55 -6.96 3.32 3.43
CA LEU A 55 -6.54 3.83 2.14
C LEU A 55 -7.45 4.98 1.76
N ALA A 56 -6.92 6.10 1.32
CA ALA A 56 -7.71 7.25 0.90
C ALA A 56 -7.19 7.87 -0.39
N ALA A 57 -8.11 8.39 -1.19
CA ALA A 57 -7.81 9.16 -2.39
C ALA A 57 -8.31 10.61 -2.23
N TYR A 58 -7.53 11.52 -2.76
CA TYR A 58 -7.78 12.94 -2.74
C TYR A 58 -7.56 13.53 -4.12
N GLU A 59 -8.33 14.56 -4.48
CA GLU A 59 -8.07 15.34 -5.68
C GLU A 59 -6.68 16.00 -5.60
N LEU A 60 -5.87 15.83 -6.64
CA LEU A 60 -4.50 16.33 -6.69
C LEU A 60 -4.46 17.87 -6.68
N SER A 61 -5.50 18.52 -7.19
CA SER A 61 -5.60 19.97 -7.33
C SER A 61 -5.70 20.70 -6.00
N ASP A 62 -6.53 20.21 -5.08
CA ASP A 62 -6.94 20.94 -3.87
C ASP A 62 -7.02 20.09 -2.59
N GLY A 63 -6.80 18.76 -2.70
CA GLY A 63 -6.87 17.83 -1.57
C GLY A 63 -8.29 17.47 -1.14
N THR A 64 -9.30 17.77 -1.94
CA THR A 64 -10.69 17.34 -1.67
C THR A 64 -10.75 15.81 -1.61
N PRO A 65 -11.37 15.21 -0.57
CA PRO A 65 -11.51 13.75 -0.49
C PRO A 65 -12.35 13.21 -1.65
N ALA A 66 -11.81 12.25 -2.40
CA ALA A 66 -12.55 11.52 -3.43
C ALA A 66 -13.23 10.29 -2.82
N TRP A 67 -12.49 9.47 -2.08
CA TRP A 67 -12.99 8.33 -1.32
C TRP A 67 -12.03 7.93 -0.20
N ASP A 68 -12.50 7.17 0.80
CA ASP A 68 -11.67 6.46 1.76
C ASP A 68 -12.24 5.08 2.05
N THR A 69 -11.36 4.12 2.28
CA THR A 69 -11.70 2.71 2.56
C THR A 69 -10.84 2.17 3.69
N LEU A 70 -11.45 1.46 4.63
CA LEU A 70 -10.76 0.76 5.71
C LEU A 70 -10.41 -0.65 5.23
N LEU A 71 -9.13 -0.88 4.91
CA LEU A 71 -8.66 -2.17 4.38
C LEU A 71 -8.13 -3.09 5.46
N ASP A 72 -7.51 -2.53 6.49
CA ASP A 72 -6.95 -3.28 7.63
C ASP A 72 -7.57 -2.74 8.94
N PRO A 73 -8.77 -3.23 9.32
CA PRO A 73 -9.42 -2.76 10.53
C PRO A 73 -8.62 -3.17 11.77
N PRO A 74 -8.42 -2.24 12.74
CA PRO A 74 -7.76 -2.56 13.98
C PRO A 74 -8.49 -3.70 14.71
N ALA A 75 -7.89 -4.89 14.72
CA ALA A 75 -8.47 -6.08 15.34
C ALA A 75 -7.59 -6.54 16.52
N GLY A 76 -8.19 -6.80 17.69
CA GLY A 76 -7.46 -7.30 18.85
C GLY A 76 -7.97 -6.78 20.18
N ARG A 77 -7.46 -7.36 21.27
CA ARG A 77 -7.86 -7.06 22.66
C ARG A 77 -6.97 -6.01 23.32
N ASN A 78 -5.78 -5.76 22.78
CA ASN A 78 -4.82 -4.78 23.29
C ASN A 78 -4.32 -3.87 22.14
N GLU A 79 -3.61 -2.80 22.50
CA GLU A 79 -3.14 -1.80 21.53
C GLU A 79 -2.12 -2.38 20.53
N ILE A 80 -1.33 -3.39 20.93
CA ILE A 80 -0.34 -4.04 20.07
C ILE A 80 -1.03 -4.93 19.02
N GLU A 81 -2.09 -5.63 19.42
CA GLU A 81 -2.89 -6.45 18.50
C GLU A 81 -3.70 -5.61 17.51
N ARG A 82 -4.03 -4.37 17.91
CA ARG A 82 -4.76 -3.39 17.08
C ARG A 82 -3.89 -2.59 16.13
N LEU A 83 -2.60 -2.89 16.04
CA LEU A 83 -1.74 -2.28 15.03
C LEU A 83 -2.21 -2.70 13.64
N ALA A 84 -2.99 -1.82 13.03
CA ALA A 84 -3.43 -1.93 11.64
C ALA A 84 -2.67 -0.86 10.85
N ASP A 85 -1.92 -1.28 9.86
CA ASP A 85 -1.01 -0.37 9.18
C ASP A 85 -0.97 -0.69 7.68
N ILE A 86 -1.45 0.24 6.86
CA ILE A 86 -1.18 0.22 5.43
C ILE A 86 0.17 0.90 5.22
N ASN A 87 1.20 0.18 5.61
CA ASN A 87 2.56 0.66 5.71
C ASN A 87 3.39 0.39 4.47
N ALA A 88 2.87 -0.37 3.57
CA ALA A 88 3.60 -0.81 2.41
C ALA A 88 3.24 0.00 1.16
N THR A 89 3.98 -0.25 0.13
CA THR A 89 3.86 0.31 -1.19
C THR A 89 2.42 0.21 -1.69
N VAL A 90 1.81 1.34 -1.93
CA VAL A 90 0.63 1.43 -2.78
C VAL A 90 1.14 1.39 -4.21
N LEU A 91 0.69 0.44 -4.99
CA LEU A 91 1.06 0.30 -6.39
C LEU A 91 -0.19 0.45 -7.26
N SER A 92 -0.12 1.34 -8.26
CA SER A 92 -1.21 1.54 -9.21
C SER A 92 -0.84 0.97 -10.57
N VAL A 93 -1.76 0.21 -11.18
CA VAL A 93 -1.62 -0.31 -12.53
C VAL A 93 -2.96 -0.23 -13.26
N GLY A 94 -3.06 0.65 -14.25
CA GLY A 94 -4.33 0.92 -14.92
C GLY A 94 -5.34 1.55 -13.96
N GLU A 95 -6.50 0.92 -13.82
CA GLU A 95 -7.60 1.34 -12.95
C GLU A 95 -7.59 0.62 -11.58
N ASP A 96 -6.57 -0.19 -11.31
CA ASP A 96 -6.44 -0.97 -10.08
C ASP A 96 -5.32 -0.43 -9.20
N ILE A 97 -5.55 -0.50 -7.90
CA ILE A 97 -4.58 -0.20 -6.84
C ILE A 97 -4.34 -1.46 -6.04
N TYR A 98 -3.06 -1.79 -5.84
CA TYR A 98 -2.63 -2.92 -5.01
C TYR A 98 -2.01 -2.39 -3.73
N VAL A 99 -2.49 -2.91 -2.61
CA VAL A 99 -2.09 -2.48 -1.26
C VAL A 99 -1.66 -3.68 -0.45
N LEU A 100 -0.53 -3.56 0.22
CA LEU A 100 0.01 -4.58 1.10
C LEU A 100 -0.12 -4.14 2.55
N GLY A 101 -0.87 -4.87 3.36
CA GLY A 101 -0.98 -4.64 4.80
C GLY A 101 0.14 -5.36 5.58
N TYR A 102 0.65 -4.73 6.63
CA TYR A 102 1.76 -5.28 7.43
C TYR A 102 1.40 -6.59 8.14
N ARG A 103 0.24 -6.65 8.77
CA ARG A 103 -0.31 -7.85 9.44
C ARG A 103 -1.62 -8.33 8.82
N GLY A 104 -2.03 -7.66 7.78
CA GLY A 104 -3.31 -7.87 7.13
C GLY A 104 -3.18 -8.65 5.85
N GLN A 105 -3.87 -8.14 4.87
CA GLN A 105 -4.06 -8.79 3.58
C GLN A 105 -3.40 -7.97 2.48
N THR A 106 -3.10 -8.62 1.37
CA THR A 106 -2.90 -7.93 0.09
C THR A 106 -4.26 -7.74 -0.55
N THR A 107 -4.58 -6.50 -0.87
CA THR A 107 -5.89 -6.14 -1.41
C THR A 107 -5.74 -5.38 -2.73
N ALA A 108 -6.54 -5.75 -3.72
CA ALA A 108 -6.76 -4.92 -4.90
C ALA A 108 -8.00 -4.06 -4.70
N VAL A 109 -7.91 -2.81 -5.11
CA VAL A 109 -8.93 -1.77 -4.93
C VAL A 109 -9.15 -1.06 -6.26
N ALA A 110 -10.41 -0.80 -6.62
CA ALA A 110 -10.74 0.03 -7.77
C ALA A 110 -10.36 1.48 -7.53
N LEU A 111 -9.58 2.08 -8.43
CA LEU A 111 -9.10 3.47 -8.33
C LEU A 111 -10.25 4.47 -8.22
N GLU A 112 -11.32 4.27 -8.99
CA GLU A 112 -12.44 5.21 -9.08
C GLU A 112 -13.27 5.29 -7.79
N SER A 113 -13.48 4.14 -7.11
CA SER A 113 -14.45 4.04 -6.02
C SER A 113 -13.86 3.68 -4.65
N GLY A 114 -12.61 3.22 -4.60
CA GLY A 114 -12.02 2.69 -3.39
C GLY A 114 -12.59 1.33 -2.95
N GLN A 115 -13.42 0.69 -3.78
CA GLN A 115 -13.99 -0.63 -3.46
C GLN A 115 -12.96 -1.73 -3.60
N SER A 116 -12.93 -2.65 -2.64
CA SER A 116 -12.11 -3.86 -2.71
C SER A 116 -12.61 -4.77 -3.84
N LEU A 117 -11.69 -5.10 -4.75
CA LEU A 117 -11.92 -6.05 -5.84
C LEU A 117 -11.68 -7.48 -5.38
N TRP A 118 -10.59 -7.69 -4.65
CA TRP A 118 -10.26 -8.94 -3.99
C TRP A 118 -9.28 -8.69 -2.82
N SER A 119 -9.22 -9.64 -1.89
CA SER A 119 -8.25 -9.68 -0.80
C SER A 119 -7.68 -11.08 -0.63
N GLN A 120 -6.40 -11.18 -0.29
CA GLN A 120 -5.69 -12.42 0.00
C GLN A 120 -4.91 -12.31 1.31
N ASP A 121 -4.88 -13.39 2.10
CA ASP A 121 -4.16 -13.47 3.36
C ASP A 121 -2.64 -13.61 3.14
N VAL A 122 -2.09 -12.62 2.45
CA VAL A 122 -0.66 -12.47 2.24
C VAL A 122 -0.24 -11.12 2.80
N ALA A 123 0.37 -11.16 3.96
CA ALA A 123 0.95 -9.99 4.62
C ALA A 123 2.42 -9.83 4.23
N GLY A 124 2.89 -8.59 4.17
CA GLY A 124 4.29 -8.32 3.89
C GLY A 124 4.70 -6.89 4.23
N TYR A 125 5.99 -6.66 4.24
CA TYR A 125 6.58 -5.33 4.41
C TYR A 125 7.67 -5.02 3.37
N GLY A 126 8.10 -6.02 2.63
CA GLY A 126 9.16 -5.88 1.63
C GLY A 126 8.72 -5.09 0.39
N GLY A 127 7.47 -5.17 0.02
CA GLY A 127 6.91 -4.44 -1.12
C GLY A 127 6.15 -5.31 -2.12
N LEU A 128 5.64 -4.64 -3.13
CA LEU A 128 4.88 -5.18 -4.25
C LEU A 128 5.57 -4.86 -5.57
N ALA A 129 5.42 -5.73 -6.56
CA ALA A 129 5.64 -5.44 -7.97
C ALA A 129 4.54 -6.07 -8.81
N THR A 130 4.37 -5.60 -10.03
CA THR A 130 3.41 -6.18 -10.99
C THR A 130 4.03 -6.31 -12.37
N ASP A 131 3.49 -7.23 -13.12
CA ASP A 131 3.55 -7.24 -14.58
C ASP A 131 2.14 -7.07 -15.16
N LEU A 132 1.93 -7.47 -16.39
CA LEU A 132 0.62 -7.36 -17.06
C LEU A 132 -0.46 -8.23 -16.42
N GLU A 133 -0.11 -9.38 -15.86
CA GLU A 133 -1.06 -10.41 -15.41
C GLU A 133 -0.98 -10.69 -13.90
N ASN A 134 0.17 -10.39 -13.26
CA ASN A 134 0.47 -10.84 -11.91
C ASN A 134 0.83 -9.72 -10.96
N VAL A 135 0.61 -9.98 -9.67
CA VAL A 135 1.14 -9.22 -8.54
C VAL A 135 2.15 -10.10 -7.82
N TYR A 136 3.34 -9.57 -7.57
CA TYR A 136 4.41 -10.22 -6.84
C TYR A 136 4.57 -9.58 -5.47
N ILE A 137 4.72 -10.39 -4.42
CA ILE A 137 4.72 -9.93 -3.03
C ILE A 137 5.86 -10.58 -2.26
N SER A 138 6.69 -9.76 -1.58
CA SER A 138 7.60 -10.26 -0.56
C SER A 138 6.85 -10.33 0.78
N GLY A 139 6.50 -11.53 1.18
CA GLY A 139 5.76 -11.80 2.41
C GLY A 139 6.62 -11.65 3.68
N THR A 140 5.97 -11.58 4.84
CA THR A 140 6.61 -11.36 6.16
C THR A 140 7.64 -12.40 6.58
N GLY A 141 7.57 -13.62 6.04
CA GLY A 141 8.54 -14.70 6.28
C GLY A 141 9.56 -14.87 5.15
N SER A 142 9.76 -13.85 4.31
CA SER A 142 10.62 -13.91 3.11
C SER A 142 10.18 -14.96 2.10
N GLN A 143 8.89 -15.29 2.06
CA GLN A 143 8.31 -16.02 0.94
C GLN A 143 8.00 -15.03 -0.19
N LEU A 144 8.22 -15.46 -1.42
CA LEU A 144 7.81 -14.72 -2.60
C LEU A 144 6.53 -15.34 -3.17
N TYR A 145 5.51 -14.52 -3.36
CA TYR A 145 4.23 -14.93 -3.93
C TYR A 145 4.01 -14.31 -5.30
N ALA A 146 3.34 -15.04 -6.18
CA ALA A 146 2.71 -14.49 -7.37
C ALA A 146 1.21 -14.74 -7.30
N LEU A 147 0.43 -13.68 -7.44
CA LEU A 147 -1.02 -13.71 -7.49
C LEU A 147 -1.50 -13.21 -8.85
N LEU A 148 -2.58 -13.76 -9.35
CA LEU A 148 -3.25 -13.23 -10.55
C LEU A 148 -3.86 -11.86 -10.24
N ARG A 149 -3.56 -10.85 -11.05
CA ARG A 149 -4.05 -9.48 -10.84
C ARG A 149 -5.57 -9.37 -10.79
N GLN A 150 -6.27 -10.10 -11.65
CA GLN A 150 -7.72 -9.99 -11.78
C GLN A 150 -8.49 -10.61 -10.62
N THR A 151 -7.95 -11.64 -9.98
CA THR A 151 -8.69 -12.45 -9.01
C THR A 151 -8.04 -12.56 -7.64
N GLY A 152 -6.75 -12.20 -7.54
CA GLY A 152 -5.93 -12.42 -6.36
C GLY A 152 -5.56 -13.89 -6.14
N SER A 153 -5.94 -14.81 -7.02
CA SER A 153 -5.63 -16.24 -6.87
C SER A 153 -4.13 -16.48 -6.88
N GLU A 154 -3.65 -17.29 -5.93
CA GLU A 154 -2.24 -17.68 -5.88
C GLU A 154 -1.87 -18.50 -7.12
N LEU A 155 -0.88 -18.03 -7.87
CA LEU A 155 -0.31 -18.74 -9.01
C LEU A 155 0.86 -19.63 -8.56
N TRP A 156 1.74 -19.09 -7.74
CA TRP A 156 2.83 -19.84 -7.11
C TRP A 156 3.34 -19.13 -5.86
N LYS A 157 4.02 -19.92 -5.01
CA LYS A 157 4.72 -19.49 -3.81
C LYS A 157 6.13 -20.06 -3.81
N HIS A 158 7.12 -19.22 -3.56
CA HIS A 158 8.53 -19.61 -3.45
C HIS A 158 9.02 -19.44 -2.02
N GLU A 159 9.56 -20.51 -1.39
CA GLU A 159 9.94 -20.54 0.01
C GLU A 159 11.45 -20.73 0.26
N LEU A 160 12.26 -20.88 -0.80
CA LEU A 160 13.71 -21.12 -0.62
C LEU A 160 14.47 -19.94 -0.04
N LEU A 161 13.87 -18.74 -0.04
CA LEU A 161 14.43 -17.52 0.55
C LEU A 161 13.91 -17.24 1.97
N LYS A 162 13.21 -18.19 2.58
CA LYS A 162 12.62 -18.03 3.91
C LYS A 162 13.66 -17.60 4.95
N ASN A 163 13.31 -16.60 5.77
CA ASN A 163 14.14 -16.00 6.82
C ASN A 163 15.41 -15.28 6.33
N ARG A 164 15.44 -14.79 5.10
CA ARG A 164 16.58 -14.01 4.54
C ARG A 164 16.35 -12.50 4.48
N ASP A 165 15.20 -12.01 4.99
CA ASP A 165 14.83 -10.60 4.97
C ASP A 165 14.89 -9.97 3.57
N ILE A 166 14.26 -10.65 2.61
CA ILE A 166 14.27 -10.23 1.21
C ILE A 166 13.64 -8.85 1.02
N THR A 167 14.21 -8.08 0.09
CA THR A 167 13.68 -6.78 -0.34
C THR A 167 12.35 -6.92 -1.08
N GLY A 168 11.72 -5.78 -1.38
CA GLY A 168 10.60 -5.73 -2.32
C GLY A 168 10.96 -6.32 -3.68
N PRO A 169 10.03 -7.02 -4.34
CA PRO A 169 10.28 -7.60 -5.65
C PRO A 169 10.34 -6.50 -6.72
N THR A 170 11.04 -6.80 -7.81
CA THR A 170 11.00 -6.05 -9.05
C THR A 170 10.74 -7.00 -10.20
N ALA A 171 9.68 -6.73 -10.96
CA ALA A 171 9.39 -7.50 -12.17
C ALA A 171 10.23 -6.95 -13.35
N TRP A 172 10.94 -7.83 -14.04
CA TRP A 172 11.73 -7.48 -15.20
C TRP A 172 11.62 -8.58 -16.26
N GLN A 173 11.02 -8.26 -17.39
CA GLN A 173 10.75 -9.23 -18.46
C GLN A 173 10.03 -10.48 -17.91
N ASN A 174 10.66 -11.66 -18.00
CA ASN A 174 10.13 -12.94 -17.52
C ASN A 174 10.71 -13.34 -16.15
N SER A 175 11.23 -12.38 -15.40
CA SER A 175 11.89 -12.65 -14.11
C SER A 175 11.36 -11.74 -13.00
N VAL A 176 11.34 -12.25 -11.79
CA VAL A 176 11.13 -11.46 -10.56
C VAL A 176 12.44 -11.44 -9.79
N VAL A 177 12.94 -10.25 -9.50
CA VAL A 177 14.21 -10.03 -8.81
C VAL A 177 13.95 -9.56 -7.39
N VAL A 178 14.61 -10.17 -6.43
CA VAL A 178 14.65 -9.75 -5.02
C VAL A 178 16.10 -9.77 -4.54
N GLY A 179 16.43 -8.93 -3.57
CA GLY A 179 17.70 -8.97 -2.84
C GLY A 179 17.55 -9.65 -1.48
N ASP A 180 18.63 -10.25 -0.97
CA ASP A 180 18.75 -10.84 0.38
C ASP A 180 20.01 -10.34 1.11
#